data_e14bf20e2fbf0185daaf980b3db2b8a6
#
_entry.id   e14bf20e2fbf0185daaf980b3db2b8a6
#
_cell.length_a   1.000
_cell.length_b   1.000
_cell.length_c   1.000
_cell.angle_alpha   90.00
_cell.angle_beta   90.00
_cell.angle_gamma   90.00
#
_symmetry.space_group_name_H-M   'P 1'
#
loop_
_entity.id
_entity.type
_entity.pdbx_description
1 polymer ?
#
loop_
_entity_poly.entity_id
_entity_poly.type
_entity_poly.pdbx_seq_one_letter_code
_entity_poly.pdbx_strand_id
1 'polypeptide(L)'
;MQHVEIIDKEHFEKNYHRVKPSRAVSHFIDFYWQTKFDHLWDLHPEGFSDALFPNIGYTYLINLGTPFVMQVGKKKFDMKTDGFLPRHQSIECFHQAGNCLFGIKFKISPIIFEKKVDFSEYNDSIFPLSYLLEKQVLDNLKQPGSFNERVNQLNNYYGAIIKKFEGSVLPISIVSEIIDNCSKSMAFTQPIEDMAAKYSISSRTLQRYFEKCTSLSTKKTLQILRIRKAVEQMANDPANFNFNHYGYYDYSHFYKHLQQFLPKPVLQKLNKDLKHR
;
A
#
# COMPACT_ATOMS: atom_id res chain seq x y z
N MET A 1 -19.85 10.41 -4.34
CA MET A 1 -19.18 10.82 -3.08
C MET A 1 -17.76 10.27 -3.08
N GLN A 2 -16.77 11.02 -2.55
CA GLN A 2 -15.37 10.57 -2.46
C GLN A 2 -14.97 10.41 -0.99
N HIS A 3 -14.41 9.25 -0.64
CA HIS A 3 -13.78 9.01 0.66
C HIS A 3 -12.25 8.98 0.48
N VAL A 4 -11.53 9.51 1.45
CA VAL A 4 -10.06 9.59 1.41
C VAL A 4 -9.46 8.76 2.52
N GLU A 5 -8.64 7.76 2.16
CA GLU A 5 -7.87 6.95 3.13
C GLU A 5 -7.12 7.90 4.09
N ILE A 6 -7.04 7.64 5.35
CA ILE A 6 -6.46 8.47 6.41
C ILE A 6 -7.41 9.56 6.92
N ILE A 7 -8.24 10.21 6.09
CA ILE A 7 -9.14 11.27 6.51
C ILE A 7 -10.48 10.66 6.94
N ASP A 8 -11.10 9.88 6.06
CA ASP A 8 -12.41 9.25 6.29
C ASP A 8 -12.23 7.85 6.92
N LYS A 9 -11.52 7.78 8.05
CA LYS A 9 -11.11 6.52 8.68
C LYS A 9 -12.25 5.58 8.98
N GLU A 10 -13.34 6.10 9.51
CA GLU A 10 -14.52 5.31 9.85
C GLU A 10 -15.05 4.55 8.63
N HIS A 11 -15.07 5.21 7.45
CA HIS A 11 -15.45 4.55 6.20
C HIS A 11 -14.53 3.36 5.90
N PHE A 12 -13.21 3.54 6.00
CA PHE A 12 -12.26 2.47 5.67
C PHE A 12 -12.22 1.36 6.72
N GLU A 13 -12.39 1.67 8.00
CA GLU A 13 -12.45 0.68 9.07
C GLU A 13 -13.72 -0.19 8.98
N LYS A 14 -14.85 0.43 8.66
CA LYS A 14 -16.13 -0.26 8.55
C LYS A 14 -16.24 -1.10 7.28
N ASN A 15 -15.77 -0.58 6.15
CA ASN A 15 -16.03 -1.14 4.82
C ASN A 15 -14.90 -1.99 4.26
N TYR A 16 -13.72 -1.97 4.88
CA TYR A 16 -12.57 -2.79 4.50
C TYR A 16 -12.17 -3.69 5.65
N HIS A 17 -12.76 -4.89 5.67
CA HIS A 17 -12.38 -5.89 6.65
C HIS A 17 -10.92 -6.31 6.47
N ARG A 18 -10.11 -6.22 7.53
CA ARG A 18 -8.65 -6.49 7.48
C ARG A 18 -8.26 -7.55 8.49
N VAL A 19 -7.37 -8.45 8.06
CA VAL A 19 -6.80 -9.49 8.91
C VAL A 19 -5.28 -9.52 8.72
N LYS A 20 -4.55 -9.68 9.82
CA LYS A 20 -3.10 -9.88 9.80
C LYS A 20 -2.75 -11.26 9.26
N PRO A 21 -1.62 -11.38 8.54
CA PRO A 21 -1.14 -12.66 8.05
C PRO A 21 -0.64 -13.55 9.19
N SER A 22 -0.45 -14.84 8.89
CA SER A 22 0.24 -15.75 9.81
C SER A 22 1.68 -15.30 10.07
N ARG A 23 2.25 -15.69 11.22
CA ARG A 23 3.62 -15.32 11.61
C ARG A 23 4.66 -15.67 10.53
N ALA A 24 4.46 -16.78 9.84
CA ALA A 24 5.39 -17.27 8.81
C ALA A 24 5.58 -16.30 7.64
N VAL A 25 4.56 -15.49 7.30
CA VAL A 25 4.56 -14.56 6.16
C VAL A 25 4.44 -13.08 6.57
N SER A 26 4.40 -12.77 7.87
CA SER A 26 4.15 -11.42 8.40
C SER A 26 5.27 -10.40 8.14
N HIS A 27 6.49 -10.84 7.87
CA HIS A 27 7.60 -9.98 7.46
C HIS A 27 7.47 -9.50 6.01
N PHE A 28 6.63 -10.13 5.23
CA PHE A 28 6.45 -9.95 3.81
C PHE A 28 5.06 -9.37 3.47
N ILE A 29 3.98 -9.93 4.06
CA ILE A 29 2.60 -9.45 3.91
C ILE A 29 2.25 -8.54 5.09
N ASP A 30 1.62 -7.40 4.82
CA ASP A 30 1.14 -6.48 5.85
C ASP A 30 -0.22 -6.90 6.38
N PHE A 31 -1.19 -7.08 5.49
CA PHE A 31 -2.53 -7.58 5.80
C PHE A 31 -3.25 -8.10 4.56
N TYR A 32 -4.27 -8.94 4.78
CA TYR A 32 -5.31 -9.28 3.83
C TYR A 32 -6.52 -8.40 4.08
N TRP A 33 -7.29 -8.11 3.04
CA TRP A 33 -8.47 -7.28 3.15
C TRP A 33 -9.57 -7.72 2.19
N GLN A 34 -10.82 -7.43 2.56
CA GLN A 34 -11.99 -7.63 1.70
C GLN A 34 -12.98 -6.49 1.92
N THR A 35 -13.61 -6.02 0.85
CA THR A 35 -14.63 -4.98 0.93
C THR A 35 -15.97 -5.55 1.44
N LYS A 36 -16.74 -4.69 2.13
CA LYS A 36 -18.10 -4.95 2.62
C LYS A 36 -18.96 -3.75 2.24
N PHE A 37 -19.36 -3.68 0.98
CA PHE A 37 -20.02 -2.51 0.40
C PHE A 37 -21.54 -2.63 0.28
N ASP A 38 -22.13 -3.80 0.58
CA ASP A 38 -23.54 -4.08 0.33
C ASP A 38 -24.47 -2.99 0.87
N HIS A 39 -24.23 -2.54 2.11
CA HIS A 39 -25.02 -1.51 2.76
C HIS A 39 -24.77 -0.08 2.23
N LEU A 40 -23.78 0.12 1.37
CA LEU A 40 -23.47 1.43 0.76
C LEU A 40 -24.28 1.66 -0.51
N TRP A 41 -24.79 0.62 -1.15
CA TRP A 41 -25.48 0.76 -2.43
C TRP A 41 -26.82 1.46 -2.29
N ASP A 42 -27.52 1.28 -1.15
CA ASP A 42 -28.73 2.02 -0.84
C ASP A 42 -28.47 3.53 -0.61
N LEU A 43 -27.29 3.86 -0.07
CA LEU A 43 -26.87 5.24 0.21
C LEU A 43 -26.26 5.92 -1.01
N HIS A 44 -25.64 5.15 -1.90
CA HIS A 44 -24.89 5.61 -3.07
C HIS A 44 -25.25 4.80 -4.31
N PRO A 45 -26.49 4.91 -4.82
CA PRO A 45 -26.94 4.13 -5.98
C PRO A 45 -26.13 4.42 -7.25
N GLU A 46 -25.62 5.64 -7.40
CA GLU A 46 -24.73 6.05 -8.50
C GLU A 46 -23.26 5.65 -8.30
N GLY A 47 -22.95 4.98 -7.19
CA GLY A 47 -21.60 4.63 -6.81
C GLY A 47 -20.88 5.69 -5.95
N PHE A 48 -19.66 5.37 -5.56
CA PHE A 48 -18.78 6.25 -4.79
C PHE A 48 -17.33 6.02 -5.19
N SER A 49 -16.41 6.87 -4.72
CA SER A 49 -14.98 6.64 -4.95
C SER A 49 -14.18 6.65 -3.65
N ASP A 50 -13.12 5.84 -3.64
CA ASP A 50 -12.16 5.73 -2.55
C ASP A 50 -10.78 6.18 -3.05
N ALA A 51 -10.29 7.29 -2.51
CA ALA A 51 -8.96 7.80 -2.78
C ALA A 51 -7.96 7.22 -1.78
N LEU A 52 -7.05 6.37 -2.27
CA LEU A 52 -6.04 5.71 -1.47
C LEU A 52 -4.77 6.58 -1.40
N PHE A 53 -4.31 6.82 -0.18
CA PHE A 53 -3.09 7.59 0.05
C PHE A 53 -1.84 6.78 -0.37
N PRO A 54 -0.81 7.43 -0.95
CA PRO A 54 0.44 6.77 -1.30
C PRO A 54 1.04 5.99 -0.12
N ASN A 55 1.57 4.82 -0.44
CA ASN A 55 2.20 3.89 0.50
C ASN A 55 3.38 3.20 -0.20
N ILE A 56 4.14 2.43 0.52
CA ILE A 56 5.17 1.55 -0.04
C ILE A 56 4.59 0.17 -0.38
N GLY A 57 5.34 -0.58 -1.18
CA GLY A 57 5.02 -1.95 -1.56
C GLY A 57 3.90 -2.04 -2.60
N TYR A 58 3.31 -3.21 -2.70
CA TYR A 58 2.32 -3.57 -3.71
C TYR A 58 1.01 -4.00 -3.08
N THR A 59 -0.04 -3.98 -3.89
CA THR A 59 -1.32 -4.60 -3.57
C THR A 59 -1.69 -5.55 -4.69
N TYR A 60 -2.07 -6.76 -4.34
CA TYR A 60 -2.81 -7.66 -5.23
C TYR A 60 -4.29 -7.43 -4.98
N LEU A 61 -5.04 -7.35 -6.06
CA LEU A 61 -6.46 -7.09 -6.04
C LEU A 61 -7.16 -8.15 -6.88
N ILE A 62 -8.08 -8.87 -6.24
CA ILE A 62 -8.90 -9.91 -6.85
C ILE A 62 -10.32 -9.40 -6.88
N ASN A 63 -10.89 -9.30 -8.07
CA ASN A 63 -12.26 -8.88 -8.27
C ASN A 63 -13.20 -10.09 -8.10
N LEU A 64 -14.02 -10.04 -7.05
CA LEU A 64 -15.03 -11.06 -6.71
C LEU A 64 -16.45 -10.64 -7.12
N GLY A 65 -16.60 -9.44 -7.68
CA GLY A 65 -17.90 -8.85 -8.02
C GLY A 65 -17.91 -8.21 -9.40
N THR A 66 -18.68 -7.14 -9.55
CA THR A 66 -18.80 -6.38 -10.79
C THR A 66 -17.50 -5.64 -11.14
N PRO A 67 -17.23 -5.38 -12.43
CA PRO A 67 -16.13 -4.50 -12.85
C PRO A 67 -16.23 -3.11 -12.24
N PHE A 68 -15.10 -2.44 -12.10
CA PHE A 68 -15.00 -1.07 -11.58
C PHE A 68 -13.85 -0.33 -12.28
N VAL A 69 -13.68 0.94 -12.01
CA VAL A 69 -12.61 1.76 -12.60
C VAL A 69 -11.60 2.14 -11.53
N MET A 70 -10.31 2.03 -11.84
CA MET A 70 -9.24 2.61 -11.02
C MET A 70 -8.51 3.70 -11.80
N GLN A 71 -8.08 4.73 -11.10
CA GLN A 71 -7.20 5.75 -11.64
C GLN A 71 -5.90 5.78 -10.84
N VAL A 72 -4.78 5.66 -11.55
CA VAL A 72 -3.41 5.80 -10.99
C VAL A 72 -2.76 7.01 -11.65
N GLY A 73 -2.54 8.07 -10.89
CA GLY A 73 -2.11 9.34 -11.45
C GLY A 73 -3.10 9.88 -12.49
N LYS A 74 -2.68 9.95 -13.75
CA LYS A 74 -3.55 10.40 -14.87
C LYS A 74 -4.16 9.26 -15.69
N LYS A 75 -3.75 8.02 -15.45
CA LYS A 75 -4.18 6.85 -16.22
C LYS A 75 -5.39 6.21 -15.58
N LYS A 76 -6.40 5.89 -16.39
CA LYS A 76 -7.59 5.12 -15.97
C LYS A 76 -7.47 3.68 -16.45
N PHE A 77 -7.92 2.75 -15.63
CA PHE A 77 -7.90 1.32 -15.85
C PHE A 77 -9.31 0.75 -15.61
N ASP A 78 -9.83 0.06 -16.59
CA ASP A 78 -11.08 -0.68 -16.48
C ASP A 78 -10.78 -2.06 -15.86
N MET A 79 -11.14 -2.21 -14.58
CA MET A 79 -10.83 -3.36 -13.75
C MET A 79 -11.86 -4.48 -13.97
N LYS A 80 -11.80 -5.13 -15.13
CA LYS A 80 -12.59 -6.33 -15.45
C LYS A 80 -11.97 -7.61 -14.90
N THR A 81 -10.67 -7.57 -14.59
CA THR A 81 -9.90 -8.71 -14.13
C THR A 81 -9.11 -8.35 -12.87
N ASP A 82 -8.43 -9.34 -12.31
CA ASP A 82 -7.54 -9.17 -11.15
C ASP A 82 -6.29 -8.40 -11.57
N GLY A 83 -5.79 -7.60 -10.64
CA GLY A 83 -4.63 -6.75 -10.91
C GLY A 83 -3.62 -6.73 -9.76
N PHE A 84 -2.39 -6.42 -10.09
CA PHE A 84 -1.44 -5.96 -9.09
C PHE A 84 -1.01 -4.53 -9.40
N LEU A 85 -0.79 -3.77 -8.35
CA LEU A 85 -0.50 -2.34 -8.46
C LEU A 85 0.50 -1.88 -7.42
N PRO A 86 1.41 -0.97 -7.81
CA PRO A 86 2.28 -0.27 -6.88
C PRO A 86 1.47 0.74 -6.07
N ARG A 87 1.86 0.96 -4.81
CA ARG A 87 1.13 1.86 -3.89
C ARG A 87 1.82 3.21 -3.68
N HIS A 88 2.88 3.51 -4.41
CA HIS A 88 3.67 4.74 -4.21
C HIS A 88 3.05 6.01 -4.83
N GLN A 89 1.94 5.87 -5.54
CA GLN A 89 1.16 6.99 -6.08
C GLN A 89 -0.24 7.03 -5.44
N SER A 90 -0.92 8.16 -5.60
CA SER A 90 -2.35 8.28 -5.30
C SER A 90 -3.15 7.42 -6.26
N ILE A 91 -4.09 6.68 -5.72
CA ILE A 91 -5.00 5.80 -6.47
C ILE A 91 -6.42 6.21 -6.10
N GLU A 92 -7.30 6.29 -7.09
CA GLU A 92 -8.73 6.46 -6.88
C GLU A 92 -9.49 5.27 -7.47
N CYS A 93 -10.31 4.63 -6.64
CA CYS A 93 -11.18 3.51 -7.02
C CYS A 93 -12.60 4.02 -7.15
N PHE A 94 -13.22 3.84 -8.30
CA PHE A 94 -14.61 4.23 -8.58
C PHE A 94 -15.47 2.97 -8.50
N HIS A 95 -16.19 2.82 -7.39
CA HIS A 95 -16.99 1.65 -7.08
C HIS A 95 -18.42 1.80 -7.60
N GLN A 96 -18.99 0.69 -8.08
CA GLN A 96 -20.36 0.55 -8.55
C GLN A 96 -21.06 -0.60 -7.85
N ALA A 97 -22.38 -0.65 -7.90
CA ALA A 97 -23.18 -1.68 -7.27
C ALA A 97 -22.70 -3.10 -7.63
N GLY A 98 -22.62 -3.97 -6.63
CA GLY A 98 -22.11 -5.32 -6.76
C GLY A 98 -20.59 -5.44 -6.79
N ASN A 99 -19.83 -4.32 -6.63
CA ASN A 99 -18.38 -4.41 -6.53
C ASN A 99 -17.97 -5.08 -5.21
N CYS A 100 -17.19 -6.13 -5.31
CA CYS A 100 -16.63 -6.87 -4.18
C CYS A 100 -15.18 -7.21 -4.47
N LEU A 101 -14.29 -6.78 -3.60
CA LEU A 101 -12.85 -6.92 -3.78
C LEU A 101 -12.23 -7.67 -2.62
N PHE A 102 -11.30 -8.56 -2.95
CA PHE A 102 -10.38 -9.18 -2.00
C PHE A 102 -8.95 -8.79 -2.37
N GLY A 103 -8.09 -8.55 -1.38
CA GLY A 103 -6.74 -8.11 -1.68
C GLY A 103 -5.68 -8.49 -0.65
N ILE A 104 -4.44 -8.38 -1.10
CA ILE A 104 -3.23 -8.57 -0.30
C ILE A 104 -2.44 -7.29 -0.33
N LYS A 105 -2.15 -6.73 0.84
CA LYS A 105 -1.19 -5.63 0.98
C LYS A 105 0.16 -6.19 1.37
N PHE A 106 1.15 -5.98 0.53
CA PHE A 106 2.53 -6.40 0.79
C PHE A 106 3.33 -5.26 1.45
N LYS A 107 4.19 -5.61 2.40
CA LYS A 107 5.26 -4.73 2.92
C LYS A 107 6.44 -4.72 1.97
N ILE A 108 6.84 -5.91 1.54
CA ILE A 108 7.95 -6.18 0.62
C ILE A 108 7.36 -6.67 -0.70
N SER A 109 7.92 -6.23 -1.80
CA SER A 109 7.47 -6.65 -3.13
C SER A 109 7.47 -8.16 -3.27
N PRO A 110 6.34 -8.78 -3.65
CA PRO A 110 6.27 -10.23 -3.91
C PRO A 110 7.17 -10.67 -5.05
N ILE A 111 7.55 -9.76 -5.91
CA ILE A 111 8.43 -9.96 -7.06
C ILE A 111 9.84 -10.42 -6.65
N ILE A 112 10.24 -10.17 -5.40
CA ILE A 112 11.55 -10.63 -4.90
C ILE A 112 11.70 -12.16 -4.97
N PHE A 113 10.58 -12.88 -4.96
CA PHE A 113 10.54 -14.34 -5.10
C PHE A 113 10.48 -14.78 -6.57
N GLU A 114 10.20 -13.86 -7.49
CA GLU A 114 10.13 -14.11 -8.91
C GLU A 114 11.47 -13.77 -9.57
N LYS A 115 12.14 -14.75 -10.14
CA LYS A 115 13.51 -14.59 -10.70
C LYS A 115 13.58 -13.77 -11.99
N LYS A 116 12.45 -13.40 -12.62
CA LYS A 116 12.45 -13.01 -14.05
C LYS A 116 11.87 -11.63 -14.35
N VAL A 117 11.33 -10.89 -13.38
CA VAL A 117 10.61 -9.66 -13.70
C VAL A 117 11.18 -8.48 -12.91
N ASP A 118 11.67 -7.48 -13.63
CA ASP A 118 12.00 -6.17 -13.05
C ASP A 118 10.81 -5.23 -13.26
N PHE A 119 10.07 -4.97 -12.19
CA PHE A 119 8.91 -4.08 -12.23
C PHE A 119 9.24 -2.62 -11.93
N SER A 120 10.51 -2.25 -11.82
CA SER A 120 10.90 -0.85 -11.64
C SER A 120 10.42 0.04 -12.80
N GLU A 121 10.33 -0.53 -14.00
CA GLU A 121 9.83 0.15 -15.21
C GLU A 121 8.31 0.33 -15.23
N TYR A 122 7.57 -0.37 -14.36
CA TYR A 122 6.11 -0.46 -14.41
C TYR A 122 5.41 0.30 -13.26
N ASN A 123 6.08 1.28 -12.71
CA ASN A 123 5.62 1.98 -11.51
C ASN A 123 4.29 2.74 -11.65
N ASP A 124 3.81 2.96 -12.87
CA ASP A 124 2.65 3.81 -13.17
C ASP A 124 1.48 3.03 -13.79
N SER A 125 1.43 1.73 -13.61
CA SER A 125 0.44 0.88 -14.25
C SER A 125 -0.11 -0.18 -13.31
N ILE A 126 -1.31 -0.66 -13.65
CA ILE A 126 -1.90 -1.86 -13.08
C ILE A 126 -1.68 -2.98 -14.07
N PHE A 127 -1.19 -4.12 -13.60
CA PHE A 127 -0.91 -5.29 -14.42
C PHE A 127 -1.82 -6.44 -14.06
N PRO A 128 -2.16 -7.30 -15.03
CA PRO A 128 -2.92 -8.51 -14.76
C PRO A 128 -2.21 -9.37 -13.71
N LEU A 129 -2.95 -9.78 -12.70
CA LEU A 129 -2.40 -10.58 -11.59
C LEU A 129 -1.96 -12.00 -12.05
N SER A 130 -2.47 -12.46 -13.19
CA SER A 130 -2.05 -13.70 -13.83
C SER A 130 -0.57 -13.75 -14.25
N TYR A 131 0.14 -12.62 -14.26
CA TYR A 131 1.60 -12.64 -14.46
C TYR A 131 2.37 -13.09 -13.21
N LEU A 132 1.76 -13.01 -12.02
CA LEU A 132 2.41 -13.26 -10.74
C LEU A 132 1.79 -14.40 -9.93
N LEU A 133 0.52 -14.70 -10.17
CA LEU A 133 -0.17 -15.83 -9.54
C LEU A 133 -0.60 -16.84 -10.59
N GLU A 134 -0.35 -18.09 -10.30
CA GLU A 134 -0.82 -19.19 -11.12
C GLU A 134 -2.34 -19.16 -11.27
N LYS A 135 -2.82 -19.50 -12.46
CA LYS A 135 -4.26 -19.52 -12.76
C LYS A 135 -5.04 -20.34 -11.74
N GLN A 136 -4.55 -21.51 -11.37
CA GLN A 136 -5.21 -22.39 -10.40
C GLN A 136 -5.39 -21.69 -9.02
N VAL A 137 -4.41 -20.88 -8.57
CA VAL A 137 -4.52 -20.13 -7.32
C VAL A 137 -5.60 -19.06 -7.43
N LEU A 138 -5.63 -18.31 -8.55
CA LEU A 138 -6.66 -17.29 -8.80
C LEU A 138 -8.07 -17.92 -8.90
N ASP A 139 -8.22 -19.02 -9.61
CA ASP A 139 -9.47 -19.73 -9.76
C ASP A 139 -9.99 -20.22 -8.39
N ASN A 140 -9.11 -20.76 -7.55
CA ASN A 140 -9.48 -21.22 -6.20
C ASN A 140 -9.91 -20.06 -5.29
N LEU A 141 -9.25 -18.90 -5.37
CA LEU A 141 -9.61 -17.71 -4.58
C LEU A 141 -10.97 -17.13 -4.98
N LYS A 142 -11.40 -17.36 -6.22
CA LYS A 142 -12.70 -16.90 -6.74
C LYS A 142 -13.84 -17.87 -6.47
N GLN A 143 -13.55 -19.10 -6.06
CA GLN A 143 -14.62 -20.03 -5.66
C GLN A 143 -15.42 -19.45 -4.49
N PRO A 144 -16.72 -19.80 -4.39
CA PRO A 144 -17.53 -19.47 -3.22
C PRO A 144 -16.80 -19.91 -1.95
N GLY A 145 -16.70 -19.01 -0.98
CA GLY A 145 -15.99 -19.29 0.27
C GLY A 145 -15.88 -18.03 1.13
N SER A 146 -15.48 -18.24 2.36
CA SER A 146 -15.30 -17.18 3.33
C SER A 146 -14.01 -16.40 3.11
N PHE A 147 -13.95 -15.20 3.67
CA PHE A 147 -12.73 -14.40 3.72
C PHE A 147 -11.57 -15.16 4.38
N ASN A 148 -11.84 -15.86 5.50
CA ASN A 148 -10.80 -16.59 6.23
C ASN A 148 -10.24 -17.79 5.44
N GLU A 149 -11.05 -18.46 4.66
CA GLU A 149 -10.57 -19.55 3.77
C GLU A 149 -9.60 -19.01 2.73
N ARG A 150 -9.89 -17.88 2.08
CA ARG A 150 -8.99 -17.20 1.14
C ARG A 150 -7.68 -16.79 1.81
N VAL A 151 -7.76 -16.24 3.02
CA VAL A 151 -6.58 -15.87 3.82
C VAL A 151 -5.71 -17.10 4.13
N ASN A 152 -6.33 -18.21 4.52
CA ASN A 152 -5.60 -19.45 4.83
C ASN A 152 -4.94 -20.05 3.57
N GLN A 153 -5.62 -20.05 2.43
CA GLN A 153 -5.05 -20.49 1.16
C GLN A 153 -3.78 -19.69 0.82
N LEU A 154 -3.84 -18.36 0.95
CA LEU A 154 -2.69 -17.50 0.64
C LEU A 154 -1.57 -17.59 1.68
N ASN A 155 -1.88 -17.75 2.96
CA ASN A 155 -0.86 -18.02 3.98
C ASN A 155 -0.09 -19.31 3.66
N ASN A 156 -0.78 -20.36 3.24
CA ASN A 156 -0.17 -21.63 2.85
C ASN A 156 0.66 -21.50 1.57
N TYR A 157 0.10 -20.82 0.55
CA TYR A 157 0.77 -20.58 -0.73
C TYR A 157 2.08 -19.83 -0.55
N TYR A 158 2.05 -18.66 0.10
CA TYR A 158 3.26 -17.87 0.33
C TYR A 158 4.21 -18.53 1.34
N GLY A 159 3.69 -19.24 2.33
CA GLY A 159 4.50 -20.04 3.24
C GLY A 159 5.32 -21.11 2.51
N ALA A 160 4.73 -21.76 1.49
CA ALA A 160 5.43 -22.72 0.64
C ALA A 160 6.48 -22.05 -0.26
N ILE A 161 6.18 -20.88 -0.84
CA ILE A 161 7.14 -20.11 -1.64
C ILE A 161 8.35 -19.72 -0.80
N ILE A 162 8.14 -19.16 0.40
CA ILE A 162 9.22 -18.72 1.29
C ILE A 162 10.10 -19.90 1.71
N LYS A 163 9.51 -21.07 2.01
CA LYS A 163 10.27 -22.29 2.34
C LYS A 163 11.13 -22.80 1.19
N LYS A 164 10.69 -22.62 -0.05
CA LYS A 164 11.42 -23.03 -1.26
C LYS A 164 12.38 -21.97 -1.77
N PHE A 165 12.36 -20.76 -1.19
CA PHE A 165 13.18 -19.67 -1.65
C PHE A 165 14.65 -19.92 -1.29
N GLU A 166 15.45 -20.20 -2.31
CA GLU A 166 16.90 -20.42 -2.18
C GLU A 166 17.74 -19.14 -2.12
N GLY A 167 17.09 -17.98 -2.32
CA GLY A 167 17.76 -16.69 -2.30
C GLY A 167 18.02 -16.20 -0.88
N SER A 168 18.89 -15.19 -0.78
CA SER A 168 19.15 -14.53 0.51
C SER A 168 17.91 -13.78 0.99
N VAL A 169 17.46 -14.09 2.21
CA VAL A 169 16.39 -13.35 2.91
C VAL A 169 16.92 -12.08 3.61
N LEU A 170 18.24 -11.89 3.64
CA LEU A 170 18.87 -10.74 4.31
C LEU A 170 18.35 -9.38 3.81
N PRO A 171 18.18 -9.13 2.50
CA PRO A 171 17.58 -7.89 2.02
C PRO A 171 16.17 -7.64 2.59
N ILE A 172 15.35 -8.70 2.68
CA ILE A 172 13.98 -8.61 3.20
C ILE A 172 14.02 -8.23 4.68
N SER A 173 14.84 -8.92 5.48
CA SER A 173 14.96 -8.66 6.92
C SER A 173 15.42 -7.23 7.20
N ILE A 174 16.51 -6.79 6.55
CA ILE A 174 17.08 -5.45 6.75
C ILE A 174 16.07 -4.37 6.35
N VAL A 175 15.48 -4.47 5.17
CA VAL A 175 14.53 -3.45 4.68
C VAL A 175 13.26 -3.41 5.54
N SER A 176 12.70 -4.57 5.90
CA SER A 176 11.55 -4.64 6.82
C SER A 176 11.85 -3.99 8.16
N GLU A 177 13.00 -4.31 8.75
CA GLU A 177 13.41 -3.76 10.05
C GLU A 177 13.59 -2.24 10.00
N ILE A 178 14.24 -1.72 8.94
CA ILE A 178 14.39 -0.26 8.77
C ILE A 178 13.03 0.41 8.63
N ILE A 179 12.12 -0.14 7.82
CA ILE A 179 10.76 0.39 7.63
C ILE A 179 10.00 0.41 8.97
N ASP A 180 10.04 -0.67 9.72
CA ASP A 180 9.36 -0.79 11.00
C ASP A 180 9.96 0.17 12.05
N ASN A 181 11.29 0.29 12.10
CA ASN A 181 11.98 1.21 13.01
C ASN A 181 11.68 2.67 12.67
N CYS A 182 11.79 3.06 11.41
CA CYS A 182 11.44 4.43 10.98
C CYS A 182 9.98 4.76 11.30
N SER A 183 9.07 3.81 11.12
CA SER A 183 7.65 4.01 11.41
C SER A 183 7.35 4.14 12.91
N LYS A 184 8.15 3.52 13.79
CA LYS A 184 8.01 3.59 15.25
C LYS A 184 8.68 4.81 15.84
N SER A 185 9.92 5.10 15.41
CA SER A 185 10.77 6.15 15.99
C SER A 185 10.71 7.50 15.28
N MET A 186 9.94 7.61 14.19
CA MET A 186 9.88 8.78 13.29
C MET A 186 11.26 9.17 12.69
N ALA A 187 12.22 8.24 12.65
CA ALA A 187 13.59 8.48 12.20
C ALA A 187 13.72 8.50 10.66
N PHE A 188 12.83 9.20 9.97
CA PHE A 188 12.80 9.26 8.50
C PHE A 188 13.89 10.12 7.88
N THR A 189 14.57 10.93 8.69
CA THR A 189 15.62 11.87 8.24
C THR A 189 17.03 11.37 8.57
N GLN A 190 17.15 10.19 9.18
CA GLN A 190 18.46 9.61 9.47
C GLN A 190 19.26 9.43 8.16
N PRO A 191 20.56 9.77 8.14
CA PRO A 191 21.43 9.53 7.00
C PRO A 191 21.43 8.06 6.56
N ILE A 192 21.41 7.84 5.25
CA ILE A 192 21.39 6.47 4.68
C ILE A 192 22.66 5.72 5.05
N GLU A 193 23.77 6.42 5.16
CA GLU A 193 25.07 5.92 5.58
C GLU A 193 24.99 5.31 6.98
N ASP A 194 24.36 6.00 7.93
CA ASP A 194 24.19 5.53 9.31
C ASP A 194 23.25 4.30 9.37
N MET A 195 22.20 4.32 8.55
CA MET A 195 21.32 3.16 8.43
C MET A 195 22.07 1.92 7.90
N ALA A 196 22.90 2.11 6.89
CA ALA A 196 23.67 1.03 6.29
C ALA A 196 24.75 0.49 7.25
N ALA A 197 25.42 1.38 7.98
CA ALA A 197 26.46 1.03 8.95
C ALA A 197 25.94 0.08 10.06
N LYS A 198 24.69 0.24 10.51
CA LYS A 198 24.06 -0.65 11.50
C LYS A 198 24.05 -2.13 11.08
N TYR A 199 24.04 -2.38 9.77
CA TYR A 199 24.00 -3.74 9.21
C TYR A 199 25.34 -4.14 8.57
N SER A 200 26.41 -3.37 8.80
CA SER A 200 27.74 -3.61 8.24
C SER A 200 27.73 -3.73 6.70
N ILE A 201 26.91 -2.92 6.03
CA ILE A 201 26.82 -2.85 4.55
C ILE A 201 27.06 -1.43 4.06
N SER A 202 27.39 -1.29 2.77
CA SER A 202 27.51 0.02 2.14
C SER A 202 26.12 0.64 1.84
N SER A 203 26.06 1.99 1.75
CA SER A 203 24.86 2.71 1.31
C SER A 203 24.35 2.24 -0.06
N ARG A 204 25.28 1.92 -0.99
CA ARG A 204 24.95 1.34 -2.31
C ARG A 204 24.28 -0.03 -2.18
N THR A 205 24.75 -0.88 -1.27
CA THR A 205 24.15 -2.19 -1.01
C THR A 205 22.76 -2.03 -0.40
N LEU A 206 22.61 -1.11 0.56
CA LEU A 206 21.32 -0.80 1.17
C LEU A 206 20.32 -0.28 0.13
N GLN A 207 20.75 0.65 -0.74
CA GLN A 207 19.90 1.14 -1.82
C GLN A 207 19.41 0.02 -2.72
N ARG A 208 20.31 -0.89 -3.16
CA ARG A 208 19.94 -2.06 -3.97
C ARG A 208 18.96 -2.99 -3.24
N TYR A 209 19.06 -3.11 -1.92
CA TYR A 209 18.10 -3.88 -1.12
C TYR A 209 16.71 -3.23 -1.13
N PHE A 210 16.64 -1.91 -0.95
CA PHE A 210 15.37 -1.18 -1.05
C PHE A 210 14.75 -1.28 -2.44
N GLU A 211 15.51 -1.08 -3.50
CA GLU A 211 15.04 -1.22 -4.89
C GLU A 211 14.47 -2.64 -5.13
N LYS A 212 15.18 -3.67 -4.68
CA LYS A 212 14.74 -5.06 -4.80
C LYS A 212 13.47 -5.35 -3.98
N CYS A 213 13.36 -4.78 -2.78
CA CYS A 213 12.26 -5.05 -1.85
C CYS A 213 11.03 -4.17 -2.08
N THR A 214 11.19 -2.94 -2.59
CA THR A 214 10.11 -1.95 -2.68
C THR A 214 9.92 -1.39 -4.09
N SER A 215 10.82 -1.70 -5.01
CA SER A 215 10.95 -1.09 -6.35
C SER A 215 11.19 0.43 -6.30
N LEU A 216 11.66 0.95 -5.17
CA LEU A 216 11.94 2.35 -4.93
C LEU A 216 13.31 2.51 -4.30
N SER A 217 13.95 3.67 -4.53
CA SER A 217 15.16 4.03 -3.80
C SER A 217 14.88 4.18 -2.30
N THR A 218 15.90 3.99 -1.46
CA THR A 218 15.80 4.20 0.00
C THR A 218 15.18 5.55 0.32
N LYS A 219 15.70 6.62 -0.29
CA LYS A 219 15.22 7.99 -0.10
C LYS A 219 13.73 8.13 -0.44
N LYS A 220 13.29 7.58 -1.57
CA LYS A 220 11.88 7.68 -2.00
C LYS A 220 10.96 6.90 -1.08
N THR A 221 11.38 5.71 -0.64
CA THR A 221 10.64 4.90 0.33
C THR A 221 10.43 5.66 1.64
N LEU A 222 11.50 6.22 2.21
CA LEU A 222 11.43 7.00 3.45
C LEU A 222 10.60 8.28 3.30
N GLN A 223 10.65 8.94 2.14
CA GLN A 223 9.80 10.10 1.86
C GLN A 223 8.31 9.75 1.89
N ILE A 224 7.90 8.64 1.26
CA ILE A 224 6.50 8.20 1.25
C ILE A 224 6.03 7.87 2.68
N LEU A 225 6.83 7.13 3.42
CA LEU A 225 6.51 6.79 4.82
C LEU A 225 6.39 8.03 5.68
N ARG A 226 7.33 8.97 5.56
CA ARG A 226 7.36 10.23 6.28
C ARG A 226 6.10 11.06 6.05
N ILE A 227 5.74 11.29 4.78
CA ILE A 227 4.56 12.11 4.47
C ILE A 227 3.28 11.41 4.90
N ARG A 228 3.18 10.08 4.74
CA ARG A 228 2.04 9.30 5.20
C ARG A 228 1.85 9.44 6.72
N LYS A 229 2.91 9.27 7.49
CA LYS A 229 2.86 9.41 8.96
C LYS A 229 2.52 10.83 9.42
N ALA A 230 3.06 11.85 8.76
CA ALA A 230 2.73 13.23 9.03
C ALA A 230 1.23 13.51 8.80
N VAL A 231 0.66 13.03 7.69
CA VAL A 231 -0.77 13.19 7.38
C VAL A 231 -1.64 12.36 8.32
N GLU A 232 -1.21 11.14 8.70
CA GLU A 232 -1.92 10.33 9.69
C GLU A 232 -2.02 11.06 11.05
N GLN A 233 -0.95 11.69 11.53
CA GLN A 233 -1.01 12.48 12.76
C GLN A 233 -1.87 13.73 12.57
N MET A 234 -1.65 14.46 11.50
CA MET A 234 -2.41 15.68 11.21
C MET A 234 -3.93 15.43 11.16
N ALA A 235 -4.35 14.28 10.60
CA ALA A 235 -5.76 13.92 10.53
C ALA A 235 -6.32 13.41 11.87
N ASN A 236 -5.51 12.76 12.70
CA ASN A 236 -5.95 12.13 13.95
C ASN A 236 -5.90 13.07 15.15
N ASP A 237 -4.89 13.92 15.20
CA ASP A 237 -4.57 14.79 16.32
C ASP A 237 -4.02 16.14 15.79
N PRO A 238 -4.86 16.92 15.10
CA PRO A 238 -4.42 18.18 14.48
C PRO A 238 -3.93 19.20 15.50
N ALA A 239 -4.43 19.16 16.74
CA ALA A 239 -4.02 20.10 17.80
C ALA A 239 -2.55 19.89 18.21
N ASN A 240 -2.06 18.65 18.17
CA ASN A 240 -0.69 18.30 18.51
C ASN A 240 0.18 18.03 17.28
N PHE A 241 -0.33 18.28 16.07
CA PHE A 241 0.46 18.08 14.85
C PHE A 241 1.59 19.11 14.76
N ASN A 242 2.81 18.60 14.61
CA ASN A 242 3.99 19.40 14.37
C ASN A 242 4.81 18.80 13.22
N PHE A 243 4.87 19.49 12.09
CA PHE A 243 5.61 19.06 10.92
C PHE A 243 7.12 18.92 11.17
N ASN A 244 7.68 19.66 12.15
CA ASN A 244 9.10 19.55 12.51
C ASN A 244 9.45 18.15 13.05
N HIS A 245 8.52 17.46 13.72
CA HIS A 245 8.74 16.09 14.20
C HIS A 245 8.99 15.09 13.05
N TYR A 246 8.57 15.46 11.84
CA TYR A 246 8.79 14.69 10.62
C TYR A 246 9.96 15.22 9.79
N GLY A 247 10.77 16.15 10.32
CA GLY A 247 11.92 16.73 9.63
C GLY A 247 11.55 17.69 8.48
N TYR A 248 10.38 18.33 8.57
CA TYR A 248 10.04 19.46 7.71
C TYR A 248 10.48 20.75 8.39
N TYR A 249 11.13 21.63 7.64
CA TYR A 249 11.64 22.91 8.16
C TYR A 249 10.50 23.88 8.47
N ASP A 250 9.50 23.97 7.57
CA ASP A 250 8.33 24.82 7.69
C ASP A 250 7.10 24.17 7.04
N TYR A 251 5.94 24.83 7.22
CA TYR A 251 4.69 24.36 6.63
C TYR A 251 4.72 24.38 5.10
N SER A 252 5.40 25.33 4.47
CA SER A 252 5.50 25.42 3.01
C SER A 252 6.28 24.23 2.45
N HIS A 253 7.36 23.82 3.13
CA HIS A 253 8.12 22.61 2.77
C HIS A 253 7.27 21.36 2.91
N PHE A 254 6.54 21.21 4.03
CA PHE A 254 5.60 20.13 4.22
C PHE A 254 4.52 20.10 3.13
N TYR A 255 3.89 21.25 2.86
CA TYR A 255 2.81 21.36 1.88
C TYR A 255 3.28 21.09 0.44
N LYS A 256 4.44 21.61 0.04
CA LYS A 256 5.05 21.29 -1.26
C LYS A 256 5.30 19.79 -1.42
N HIS A 257 5.75 19.14 -0.34
CA HIS A 257 5.96 17.70 -0.36
C HIS A 257 4.62 16.94 -0.46
N LEU A 258 3.61 17.38 0.29
CA LEU A 258 2.26 16.81 0.23
C LEU A 258 1.64 16.91 -1.18
N GLN A 259 1.83 18.03 -1.88
CA GLN A 259 1.36 18.23 -3.26
C GLN A 259 1.96 17.24 -4.27
N GLN A 260 3.12 16.64 -3.98
CA GLN A 260 3.72 15.62 -4.86
C GLN A 260 2.98 14.28 -4.80
N PHE A 261 2.21 14.06 -3.73
CA PHE A 261 1.57 12.78 -3.46
C PHE A 261 0.05 12.82 -3.55
N LEU A 262 -0.56 13.99 -3.43
CA LEU A 262 -2.01 14.12 -3.40
C LEU A 262 -2.54 14.98 -4.56
N PRO A 263 -3.61 14.52 -5.24
CA PRO A 263 -4.35 15.35 -6.18
C PRO A 263 -4.93 16.59 -5.50
N LYS A 264 -5.13 17.67 -6.27
CA LYS A 264 -5.69 18.94 -5.77
C LYS A 264 -7.02 18.77 -5.00
N PRO A 265 -7.99 17.96 -5.47
CA PRO A 265 -9.26 17.80 -4.75
C PRO A 265 -9.06 17.21 -3.34
N VAL A 266 -8.18 16.23 -3.21
CA VAL A 266 -7.85 15.59 -1.91
C VAL A 266 -7.18 16.58 -0.97
N LEU A 267 -6.26 17.40 -1.50
CA LEU A 267 -5.61 18.49 -0.74
C LEU A 267 -6.62 19.53 -0.26
N GLN A 268 -7.58 19.89 -1.09
CA GLN A 268 -8.63 20.84 -0.72
C GLN A 268 -9.52 20.29 0.40
N LYS A 269 -9.88 19.00 0.34
CA LYS A 269 -10.63 18.32 1.40
C LYS A 269 -9.84 18.34 2.70
N LEU A 270 -8.59 17.91 2.67
CA LEU A 270 -7.70 17.90 3.84
C LEU A 270 -7.58 19.29 4.48
N ASN A 271 -7.40 20.35 3.67
CA ASN A 271 -7.28 21.72 4.17
C ASN A 271 -8.61 22.28 4.74
N LYS A 272 -9.77 21.86 4.21
CA LYS A 272 -11.07 22.24 4.78
C LYS A 272 -11.25 21.59 6.15
N ASP A 273 -10.98 20.29 6.25
CA ASP A 273 -11.12 19.54 7.50
C ASP A 273 -10.18 20.08 8.61
N LEU A 274 -9.00 20.60 8.23
CA LEU A 274 -8.06 21.24 9.17
C LEU A 274 -8.50 22.66 9.60
N LYS A 275 -9.27 23.38 8.78
CA LYS A 275 -9.76 24.73 9.12
C LYS A 275 -11.03 24.70 9.98
N HIS A 276 -11.74 23.58 9.98
CA HIS A 276 -13.01 23.41 10.70
C HIS A 276 -12.85 22.63 12.02
N ARG A 277 -11.61 22.26 12.35
CA ARG A 277 -11.23 21.66 13.64
C ARG A 277 -10.27 22.56 14.41
#